data_6c85b60399a9d2f7ea4c48dfbbfe2a41
#
_entry.id   6c85b60399a9d2f7ea4c48dfbbfe2a41
#
_cell.length_a   1.000
_cell.length_b   1.000
_cell.length_c   1.000
_cell.angle_alpha   90.00
_cell.angle_beta   90.00
_cell.angle_gamma   90.00
#
_symmetry.space_group_name_H-M   'P 1'
#
loop_
_entity.id
_entity.type
_entity.pdbx_description
1 polymer ?
#
loop_
_entity_poly.entity_id
_entity_poly.type
_entity_poly.pdbx_seq_one_letter_code
_entity_poly.pdbx_strand_id
1 'polypeptide(L)'
;MNEYIESCQREKRTYDEEGVRQAVRLFLKSIGEDPEREGLVETPDRIARACRELFAGLQASPADVLEKHFDVDTDELVLVKDIELYSVCEHHLL
;
A
#
# COMPACT_ATOMS: atom_id res chain seq x y z
N MET A 1 6.56 8.35 24.35
CA MET A 1 6.40 7.19 23.44
C MET A 1 7.34 6.10 23.89
N ASN A 2 6.94 4.86 23.87
CA ASN A 2 7.81 3.78 24.32
C ASN A 2 8.77 3.31 23.21
N GLU A 3 9.81 2.59 23.59
CA GLU A 3 10.84 2.10 22.66
C GLU A 3 10.26 1.21 21.55
N TYR A 4 9.22 0.45 21.86
CA TYR A 4 8.59 -0.42 20.87
C TYR A 4 7.97 0.39 19.72
N ILE A 5 7.24 1.46 20.05
CA ILE A 5 6.62 2.33 19.04
C ILE A 5 7.71 3.03 18.22
N GLU A 6 8.79 3.48 18.86
CA GLU A 6 9.92 4.11 18.15
C GLU A 6 10.57 3.14 17.18
N SER A 7 10.74 1.87 17.57
CA SER A 7 11.33 0.85 16.71
C SER A 7 10.44 0.52 15.48
N CYS A 8 9.16 0.80 15.55
CA CYS A 8 8.23 0.62 14.43
C CYS A 8 8.21 1.79 13.45
N GLN A 9 8.82 2.91 13.81
CA GLN A 9 8.89 4.06 12.91
C GLN A 9 9.84 3.77 11.76
N ARG A 10 9.41 4.15 10.57
CA ARG A 10 10.23 4.07 9.37
C ARG A 10 9.98 5.32 8.52
N GLU A 11 10.93 5.63 7.69
CA GLU A 11 10.80 6.75 6.77
C GLU A 11 9.54 6.57 5.91
N LYS A 12 8.71 7.60 5.86
CA LYS A 12 7.51 7.61 5.01
C LYS A 12 7.92 7.70 3.55
N ARG A 13 7.36 6.80 2.75
CA ARG A 13 7.56 6.80 1.32
C ARG A 13 6.44 7.58 0.65
N THR A 14 6.74 8.16 -0.48
CA THR A 14 5.74 8.85 -1.29
C THR A 14 5.28 7.96 -2.43
N TYR A 15 4.04 8.18 -2.88
CA TYR A 15 3.48 7.49 -4.03
C TYR A 15 3.53 8.42 -5.24
N ASP A 16 4.22 7.99 -6.30
CA ASP A 16 4.34 8.73 -7.55
C ASP A 16 3.34 8.19 -8.57
N GLU A 17 2.15 8.78 -8.59
CA GLU A 17 1.06 8.34 -9.47
C GLU A 17 1.42 8.46 -10.95
N GLU A 18 2.07 9.56 -11.33
CA GLU A 18 2.50 9.76 -12.71
C GLU A 18 3.56 8.74 -13.12
N GLY A 19 4.49 8.43 -12.23
CA GLY A 19 5.48 7.38 -12.46
C GLY A 19 4.84 6.03 -12.72
N VAL A 20 3.78 5.70 -11.99
CA VAL A 20 3.03 4.46 -12.21
C VAL A 20 2.32 4.47 -13.56
N ARG A 21 1.71 5.59 -13.96
CA ARG A 21 1.10 5.72 -15.29
C ARG A 21 2.10 5.43 -16.40
N GLN A 22 3.27 6.03 -16.30
CA GLN A 22 4.33 5.84 -17.30
C GLN A 22 4.83 4.40 -17.33
N ALA A 23 4.97 3.77 -16.15
CA ALA A 23 5.37 2.37 -16.05
C ALA A 23 4.36 1.43 -16.69
N VAL A 24 3.06 1.67 -16.53
CA VAL A 24 2.02 0.87 -17.15
C VAL A 24 2.03 1.04 -18.67
N ARG A 25 2.20 2.27 -19.17
CA ARG A 25 2.34 2.50 -20.60
C ARG A 25 3.53 1.75 -21.19
N LEU A 26 4.67 1.81 -20.51
CA LEU A 26 5.86 1.07 -20.91
C LEU A 26 5.63 -0.44 -20.90
N PHE A 27 4.97 -0.94 -19.85
CA PHE A 27 4.63 -2.35 -19.74
C PHE A 27 3.78 -2.80 -20.93
N LEU A 28 2.71 -2.06 -21.27
CA LEU A 28 1.82 -2.40 -22.37
C LEU A 28 2.58 -2.44 -23.70
N LYS A 29 3.42 -1.43 -23.94
CA LYS A 29 4.26 -1.42 -25.15
C LYS A 29 5.21 -2.61 -25.20
N SER A 30 5.80 -2.93 -24.07
CA SER A 30 6.83 -3.98 -23.96
C SER A 30 6.27 -5.38 -24.20
N ILE A 31 4.99 -5.61 -23.86
CA ILE A 31 4.32 -6.89 -24.17
C ILE A 31 3.75 -6.94 -25.58
N GLY A 32 3.91 -5.88 -26.35
CA GLY A 32 3.44 -5.84 -27.74
C GLY A 32 2.04 -5.26 -27.92
N GLU A 33 1.47 -4.63 -26.89
CA GLU A 33 0.18 -3.96 -26.99
C GLU A 33 0.31 -2.50 -27.41
N ASP A 34 -0.81 -1.94 -27.89
CA ASP A 34 -0.91 -0.52 -28.22
C ASP A 34 -1.58 0.24 -27.07
N PRO A 35 -0.83 1.01 -26.27
CA PRO A 35 -1.40 1.74 -25.14
C PRO A 35 -2.34 2.87 -25.56
N GLU A 36 -2.33 3.26 -26.84
CA GLU A 36 -3.18 4.34 -27.32
C GLU A 36 -4.53 3.86 -27.85
N ARG A 37 -4.75 2.55 -28.01
CA ARG A 37 -6.04 2.06 -28.49
C ARG A 37 -7.14 2.33 -27.46
N GLU A 38 -8.37 2.51 -27.94
CA GLU A 38 -9.53 2.91 -27.14
C GLU A 38 -9.69 2.10 -25.84
N GLY A 39 -9.49 0.78 -25.89
CA GLY A 39 -9.65 -0.09 -24.74
C GLY A 39 -8.55 0.04 -23.68
N LEU A 40 -7.42 0.66 -24.00
CA LEU A 40 -6.24 0.74 -23.11
C LEU A 40 -5.82 2.17 -22.78
N VAL A 41 -6.34 3.18 -23.47
CA VAL A 41 -5.87 4.56 -23.30
C VAL A 41 -6.04 5.07 -21.86
N GLU A 42 -7.06 4.61 -21.15
CA GLU A 42 -7.32 5.00 -19.77
C GLU A 42 -6.76 4.02 -18.74
N THR A 43 -6.22 2.89 -19.18
CA THR A 43 -5.73 1.83 -18.29
C THR A 43 -4.58 2.31 -17.39
N PRO A 44 -3.58 3.07 -17.88
CA PRO A 44 -2.53 3.58 -16.99
C PRO A 44 -3.08 4.40 -15.83
N ASP A 45 -4.05 5.27 -16.08
CA ASP A 45 -4.65 6.09 -15.04
C ASP A 45 -5.47 5.25 -14.05
N ARG A 46 -6.24 4.28 -14.54
CA ARG A 46 -7.00 3.39 -13.69
C ARG A 46 -6.11 2.56 -12.77
N ILE A 47 -5.03 2.01 -13.32
CA ILE A 47 -4.07 1.23 -12.53
C ILE A 47 -3.35 2.11 -11.52
N ALA A 48 -2.93 3.31 -11.91
CA ALA A 48 -2.25 4.23 -11.00
C ALA A 48 -3.13 4.59 -9.80
N ARG A 49 -4.42 4.84 -10.03
CA ARG A 49 -5.37 5.11 -8.94
C ARG A 49 -5.60 3.88 -8.06
N ALA A 50 -5.75 2.71 -8.68
CA ALA A 50 -5.94 1.46 -7.93
C ALA A 50 -4.71 1.12 -7.08
N CYS A 51 -3.51 1.29 -7.62
CA CYS A 51 -2.26 0.99 -6.90
C CYS A 51 -2.04 1.93 -5.72
N ARG A 52 -2.50 3.16 -5.78
CA ARG A 52 -2.44 4.07 -4.64
C ARG A 52 -3.12 3.44 -3.42
N GLU A 53 -4.26 2.80 -3.64
CA GLU A 53 -5.01 2.14 -2.59
C GLU A 53 -4.39 0.78 -2.20
N LEU A 54 -4.08 -0.04 -3.20
CA LEU A 54 -3.54 -1.38 -2.98
C LEU A 54 -2.20 -1.37 -2.24
N PHE A 55 -1.37 -0.36 -2.47
CA PHE A 55 -0.06 -0.23 -1.86
C PHE A 55 0.01 0.86 -0.81
N ALA A 56 -1.13 1.30 -0.29
CA ALA A 56 -1.19 2.39 0.68
C ALA A 56 -0.38 2.11 1.95
N GLY A 57 -0.22 0.83 2.31
CA GLY A 57 0.58 0.45 3.46
C GLY A 57 2.05 0.87 3.38
N LEU A 58 2.58 1.10 2.18
CA LEU A 58 3.95 1.59 2.00
C LEU A 58 4.12 3.04 2.49
N GLN A 59 3.05 3.84 2.49
CA GLN A 59 3.05 5.21 2.99
C GLN A 59 2.68 5.29 4.47
N ALA A 60 2.18 4.20 5.04
CA ALA A 60 1.75 4.15 6.44
C ALA A 60 2.89 3.71 7.36
N SER A 61 2.81 4.12 8.62
CA SER A 61 3.69 3.63 9.67
C SER A 61 2.86 3.04 10.79
N PRO A 62 3.26 1.88 11.37
CA PRO A 62 2.56 1.34 12.54
C PRO A 62 2.49 2.34 13.70
N ALA A 63 3.50 3.20 13.84
CA ALA A 63 3.53 4.23 14.89
C ALA A 63 2.37 5.21 14.78
N ASP A 64 1.92 5.53 13.56
CA ASP A 64 0.79 6.44 13.35
C ASP A 64 -0.52 5.88 13.93
N VAL A 65 -0.66 4.55 13.92
CA VAL A 65 -1.87 3.87 14.43
C VAL A 65 -1.75 3.59 15.92
N LEU A 66 -0.55 3.37 16.43
CA LEU A 66 -0.28 3.01 17.82
C LEU A 66 -0.05 4.22 18.73
N GLU A 67 -0.12 5.42 18.19
CA GLU A 67 0.14 6.65 18.92
C GLU A 67 -0.89 6.88 20.03
N LYS A 68 -2.14 6.60 19.74
CA LYS A 68 -3.24 6.83 20.69
C LYS A 68 -3.54 5.58 21.51
N HIS A 69 -3.46 5.72 22.79
CA HIS A 69 -3.75 4.64 23.72
C HIS A 69 -4.41 5.17 25.00
N PHE A 70 -5.00 4.27 25.75
CA PHE A 70 -5.63 4.59 27.03
C PHE A 70 -5.08 3.69 28.10
N ASP A 71 -4.90 4.24 29.31
CA ASP A 71 -4.51 3.45 30.47
C ASP A 71 -5.69 2.61 30.93
N VAL A 72 -5.45 1.32 31.09
CA VAL A 72 -6.46 0.40 31.64
C VAL A 72 -5.83 -0.39 32.79
N ASP A 73 -6.65 -0.68 33.79
CA ASP A 73 -6.23 -1.41 34.99
C ASP A 73 -6.61 -2.89 34.84
N THR A 74 -6.03 -3.52 33.83
CA THR A 74 -6.22 -4.94 33.58
C THR A 74 -4.97 -5.54 32.92
N ASP A 75 -4.69 -6.79 33.27
CA ASP A 75 -3.62 -7.60 32.68
C ASP A 75 -4.18 -8.86 32.01
N GLU A 76 -5.49 -8.91 31.77
CA GLU A 76 -6.13 -10.02 31.11
C GLU A 76 -5.75 -10.09 29.62
N LEU A 77 -5.78 -11.32 29.09
CA LEU A 77 -5.55 -11.55 27.67
C LEU A 77 -6.67 -10.90 26.83
N VAL A 78 -6.28 -10.09 25.87
CA VAL A 78 -7.19 -9.54 24.87
C VAL A 78 -6.95 -10.28 23.56
N LEU A 79 -7.99 -10.91 23.02
CA LEU A 79 -7.92 -11.68 21.79
C LEU A 79 -8.89 -11.11 20.76
N VAL A 80 -8.37 -10.74 19.60
CA VAL A 80 -9.17 -10.35 18.44
C VAL A 80 -8.95 -11.40 17.35
N LYS A 81 -10.05 -11.98 16.87
CA LYS A 81 -10.03 -13.09 15.90
C LYS A 81 -10.60 -12.68 14.55
N ASP A 82 -10.32 -13.49 13.55
CA ASP A 82 -10.93 -13.39 12.23
C ASP A 82 -10.72 -12.04 11.56
N ILE A 83 -9.51 -11.51 11.69
CA ILE A 83 -9.13 -10.24 11.07
C ILE A 83 -8.80 -10.50 9.60
N GLU A 84 -9.54 -9.87 8.69
CA GLU A 84 -9.24 -9.93 7.26
C GLU A 84 -7.96 -9.16 6.95
N LEU A 85 -7.09 -9.76 6.15
CA LEU A 85 -5.83 -9.15 5.75
C LEU A 85 -5.57 -9.43 4.27
N TYR A 86 -5.30 -8.39 3.51
CA TYR A 86 -4.92 -8.48 2.10
C TYR A 86 -3.49 -8.02 1.94
N SER A 87 -2.72 -8.75 1.14
CA SER A 87 -1.32 -8.44 0.91
C SER A 87 -0.93 -8.79 -0.52
N VAL A 88 0.03 -8.06 -1.05
CA VAL A 88 0.59 -8.28 -2.38
C VAL A 88 1.83 -9.14 -2.24
N CYS A 89 1.93 -10.20 -3.04
CA CYS A 89 3.06 -11.11 -3.03
C CYS A 89 4.30 -10.45 -3.64
N GLU A 90 5.46 -10.66 -3.04
CA GLU A 90 6.72 -10.16 -3.59
C GLU A 90 7.12 -10.82 -4.91
N HIS A 91 6.69 -12.06 -5.13
CA HIS A 91 7.11 -12.83 -6.31
C HIS A 91 6.52 -12.29 -7.62
N HIS A 92 5.24 -11.98 -7.62
CA HIS A 92 4.53 -11.60 -8.86
C HIS A 92 3.67 -10.35 -8.70
N LEU A 93 3.70 -9.71 -7.54
CA LEU A 93 2.91 -8.50 -7.22
C LEU A 93 1.39 -8.71 -7.25
N LEU A 94 0.95 -9.92 -6.95
CA LEU A 94 -0.47 -10.26 -6.94
C LEU A 94 -0.92 -10.78 -5.58
#